data_8a92bf9bd0fa94d3710e03efde45561a
#
_entry.id   8a92bf9bd0fa94d3710e03efde45561a
#
_cell.length_a   1.000
_cell.length_b   1.000
_cell.length_c   1.000
_cell.angle_alpha   90.00
_cell.angle_beta   90.00
_cell.angle_gamma   90.00
#
_symmetry.space_group_name_H-M   'P 1'
#
loop_
_entity.id
_entity.type
_entity.pdbx_description
1 polymer ?
#
loop_
_entity_poly.entity_id
_entity_poly.type
_entity_poly.pdbx_seq_one_letter_code
_entity_poly.pdbx_strand_id
1 'polypeptide(L)'
;MKNFKYSNFGFSTLNRLELVYDAIHKNPAIRFNDLMRETKLKNGTLTHYINRLNDLKRIKIERTPRITRFYDQIIPQNEAIICKYLTRPTIKHIIGLLLKEGTLSHIEIGNRLKKSSATVSVCLSELFDNKIIEKTYDIPSNKYSLVNPKFIQQVVNTHFPLFLKILDYDTIRSFISTR
;
A
#
# COMPACT_ATOMS: atom_id res chain seq x y z
N MET A 1 -51.17 -12.53 -19.69
CA MET A 1 -49.74 -12.39 -20.00
C MET A 1 -49.16 -11.37 -19.05
N LYS A 2 -48.44 -11.82 -18.02
CA LYS A 2 -47.75 -10.93 -17.06
C LYS A 2 -46.29 -10.79 -17.50
N ASN A 3 -45.92 -9.62 -17.99
CA ASN A 3 -44.52 -9.31 -18.31
C ASN A 3 -43.70 -9.21 -17.03
N PHE A 4 -42.83 -10.16 -16.79
CA PHE A 4 -41.82 -10.14 -15.75
C PHE A 4 -40.74 -9.10 -16.12
N LYS A 5 -40.71 -7.98 -15.41
CA LYS A 5 -39.61 -7.03 -15.44
C LYS A 5 -38.39 -7.62 -14.71
N TYR A 6 -37.68 -8.53 -15.34
CA TYR A 6 -36.34 -8.92 -14.94
C TYR A 6 -35.37 -8.18 -15.84
N SER A 7 -34.71 -7.14 -15.37
CA SER A 7 -33.46 -6.72 -16.01
C SER A 7 -32.59 -5.68 -15.30
N ASN A 8 -33.11 -4.81 -14.44
CA ASN A 8 -32.26 -3.72 -13.94
C ASN A 8 -31.62 -3.94 -12.54
N PHE A 9 -32.19 -4.85 -11.73
CA PHE A 9 -31.67 -5.05 -10.36
C PHE A 9 -30.42 -5.95 -10.32
N GLY A 10 -30.33 -6.94 -11.18
CA GLY A 10 -29.18 -7.87 -11.25
C GLY A 10 -27.91 -7.21 -11.81
N PHE A 11 -28.06 -6.42 -12.87
CA PHE A 11 -26.92 -5.72 -13.51
C PHE A 11 -26.30 -4.66 -12.60
N SER A 12 -27.10 -3.89 -11.86
CA SER A 12 -26.58 -2.86 -10.96
C SER A 12 -25.88 -3.47 -9.74
N THR A 13 -26.30 -4.62 -9.28
CA THR A 13 -25.72 -5.34 -8.13
C THR A 13 -24.41 -6.03 -8.50
N LEU A 14 -24.35 -6.68 -9.65
CA LEU A 14 -23.11 -7.25 -10.22
C LEU A 14 -22.08 -6.15 -10.48
N ASN A 15 -22.51 -5.02 -11.04
CA ASN A 15 -21.63 -3.88 -11.30
C ASN A 15 -21.01 -3.32 -10.00
N ARG A 16 -21.78 -3.22 -8.92
CA ARG A 16 -21.27 -2.72 -7.62
C ARG A 16 -20.37 -3.73 -6.91
N LEU A 17 -20.62 -5.02 -7.03
CA LEU A 17 -19.75 -6.06 -6.49
C LEU A 17 -18.39 -6.01 -7.17
N GLU A 18 -18.36 -5.94 -8.51
CA GLU A 18 -17.12 -5.84 -9.28
C GLU A 18 -16.42 -4.49 -9.02
N LEU A 19 -17.15 -3.37 -8.88
CA LEU A 19 -16.58 -2.09 -8.49
C LEU A 19 -15.79 -2.18 -7.17
N VAL A 20 -16.34 -2.85 -6.15
CA VAL A 20 -15.67 -3.02 -4.85
C VAL A 20 -14.46 -3.95 -5.01
N TYR A 21 -14.61 -5.04 -5.76
CA TYR A 21 -13.50 -5.96 -6.01
C TYR A 21 -12.36 -5.28 -6.77
N ASP A 22 -12.66 -4.56 -7.84
CA ASP A 22 -11.67 -3.83 -8.63
C ASP A 22 -10.90 -2.79 -7.81
N ALA A 23 -11.61 -2.08 -6.93
CA ALA A 23 -10.97 -1.12 -6.04
C ALA A 23 -9.99 -1.78 -5.06
N ILE A 24 -10.32 -2.98 -4.55
CA ILE A 24 -9.44 -3.79 -3.68
C ILE A 24 -8.26 -4.34 -4.50
N HIS A 25 -8.53 -4.87 -5.68
CA HIS A 25 -7.52 -5.45 -6.58
C HIS A 25 -6.45 -4.42 -6.99
N LYS A 26 -6.90 -3.21 -7.37
CA LYS A 26 -6.01 -2.10 -7.77
C LYS A 26 -5.25 -1.46 -6.62
N ASN A 27 -5.76 -1.59 -5.39
CA ASN A 27 -5.18 -0.97 -4.20
C ASN A 27 -4.96 -1.99 -3.08
N PRO A 28 -3.98 -2.88 -3.18
CA PRO A 28 -3.70 -3.88 -2.14
C PRO A 28 -3.47 -3.23 -0.77
N ALA A 29 -4.01 -3.86 0.27
CA ALA A 29 -4.02 -3.34 1.63
C ALA A 29 -4.87 -2.06 1.83
N ILE A 30 -5.81 -1.78 0.94
CA ILE A 30 -6.72 -0.64 1.07
C ILE A 30 -7.50 -0.71 2.39
N ARG A 31 -7.65 0.43 3.07
CA ARG A 31 -8.43 0.52 4.32
C ARG A 31 -9.90 0.73 4.00
N PHE A 32 -10.77 0.40 4.97
CA PHE A 32 -12.21 0.56 4.82
C PHE A 32 -12.62 1.99 4.39
N ASN A 33 -12.08 3.01 5.06
CA ASN A 33 -12.41 4.40 4.75
C ASN A 33 -11.89 4.84 3.37
N ASP A 34 -10.74 4.32 2.94
CA ASP A 34 -10.18 4.60 1.62
C ASP A 34 -11.00 3.91 0.54
N LEU A 35 -11.43 2.66 0.77
CA LEU A 35 -12.31 1.91 -0.11
C LEU A 35 -13.70 2.58 -0.25
N MET A 36 -14.23 3.12 0.84
CA MET A 36 -15.48 3.89 0.82
C MET A 36 -15.34 5.16 -0.03
N ARG A 37 -14.22 5.86 0.06
CA ARG A 37 -13.93 7.05 -0.77
C ARG A 37 -13.75 6.70 -2.24
N GLU A 38 -13.04 5.62 -2.53
CA GLU A 38 -12.77 5.14 -3.89
C GLU A 38 -14.06 4.71 -4.59
N THR A 39 -14.89 3.91 -3.92
CA THR A 39 -16.12 3.36 -4.49
C THR A 39 -17.31 4.32 -4.42
N LYS A 40 -17.24 5.37 -3.59
CA LYS A 40 -18.33 6.31 -3.28
C LYS A 40 -19.60 5.63 -2.73
N LEU A 41 -19.45 4.42 -2.19
CA LEU A 41 -20.55 3.66 -1.58
C LEU A 41 -20.73 4.07 -0.12
N LYS A 42 -21.99 4.04 0.35
CA LYS A 42 -22.33 4.23 1.77
C LYS A 42 -21.87 3.01 2.59
N ASN A 43 -21.56 3.21 3.88
CA ASN A 43 -21.04 2.20 4.79
C ASN A 43 -21.80 0.87 4.71
N GLY A 44 -23.12 0.87 4.90
CA GLY A 44 -23.92 -0.37 4.88
C GLY A 44 -23.85 -1.11 3.54
N THR A 45 -23.90 -0.38 2.42
CA THR A 45 -23.78 -0.96 1.08
C THR A 45 -22.38 -1.54 0.85
N LEU A 46 -21.33 -0.83 1.23
CA LEU A 46 -19.96 -1.30 1.11
C LEU A 46 -19.74 -2.56 1.95
N THR A 47 -20.19 -2.57 3.22
CA THR A 47 -20.09 -3.71 4.12
C THR A 47 -20.80 -4.93 3.54
N HIS A 48 -21.99 -4.76 2.94
CA HIS A 48 -22.69 -5.85 2.27
C HIS A 48 -21.86 -6.50 1.15
N TYR A 49 -21.25 -5.69 0.27
CA TYR A 49 -20.44 -6.23 -0.82
C TYR A 49 -19.10 -6.81 -0.35
N ILE A 50 -18.48 -6.25 0.68
CA ILE A 50 -17.28 -6.82 1.31
C ILE A 50 -17.59 -8.21 1.87
N ASN A 51 -18.69 -8.38 2.61
CA ASN A 51 -19.08 -9.68 3.15
C ASN A 51 -19.32 -10.68 2.02
N ARG A 52 -20.03 -10.27 0.97
CA ARG A 52 -20.28 -11.13 -0.19
C ARG A 52 -18.99 -11.55 -0.90
N LEU A 53 -18.03 -10.63 -1.10
CA LEU A 53 -16.71 -10.96 -1.68
C LEU A 53 -15.92 -11.91 -0.79
N ASN A 54 -15.99 -11.73 0.52
CA ASN A 54 -15.36 -12.61 1.50
C ASN A 54 -15.98 -14.02 1.47
N ASP A 55 -17.30 -14.13 1.43
CA ASP A 55 -18.02 -15.40 1.35
C ASP A 55 -17.69 -16.16 0.04
N LEU A 56 -17.52 -15.41 -1.07
CA LEU A 56 -17.05 -15.91 -2.35
C LEU A 56 -15.54 -16.22 -2.37
N LYS A 57 -14.81 -15.99 -1.28
CA LYS A 57 -13.35 -16.18 -1.16
C LYS A 57 -12.57 -15.42 -2.23
N ARG A 58 -13.05 -14.26 -2.65
CA ARG A 58 -12.36 -13.39 -3.62
C ARG A 58 -11.39 -12.42 -2.95
N ILE A 59 -11.59 -12.14 -1.66
CA ILE A 59 -10.75 -11.20 -0.90
C ILE A 59 -10.30 -11.80 0.43
N LYS A 60 -9.20 -11.27 0.96
CA LYS A 60 -8.72 -11.48 2.33
C LYS A 60 -8.95 -10.23 3.16
N ILE A 61 -9.32 -10.41 4.42
CA ILE A 61 -9.58 -9.32 5.36
C ILE A 61 -8.60 -9.44 6.53
N GLU A 62 -7.72 -8.45 6.68
CA GLU A 62 -6.86 -8.28 7.86
C GLU A 62 -7.54 -7.31 8.82
N ARG A 63 -7.84 -7.77 10.04
CA ARG A 63 -8.43 -6.94 11.10
C ARG A 63 -7.45 -6.75 12.23
N THR A 64 -7.23 -5.50 12.60
CA THR A 64 -6.54 -5.10 13.82
C THR A 64 -7.49 -4.24 14.66
N PRO A 65 -7.23 -3.99 15.95
CA PRO A 65 -8.11 -3.18 16.78
C PRO A 65 -8.43 -1.78 16.22
N ARG A 66 -7.58 -1.24 15.37
CA ARG A 66 -7.71 0.13 14.85
C ARG A 66 -7.96 0.22 13.34
N ILE A 67 -7.66 -0.83 12.59
CA ILE A 67 -7.62 -0.76 11.12
C ILE A 67 -8.08 -2.09 10.52
N THR A 68 -8.99 -2.02 9.56
CA THR A 68 -9.32 -3.15 8.67
C THR A 68 -8.73 -2.88 7.30
N ARG A 69 -8.04 -3.87 6.73
CA ARG A 69 -7.43 -3.84 5.40
C ARG A 69 -7.97 -4.97 4.54
N PHE A 70 -8.03 -4.72 3.25
CA PHE A 70 -8.54 -5.66 2.26
C PHE A 70 -7.46 -5.94 1.22
N TYR A 71 -7.42 -7.21 0.79
CA TYR A 71 -6.49 -7.69 -0.23
C TYR A 71 -7.24 -8.59 -1.19
N ASP A 72 -6.81 -8.65 -2.43
CA ASP A 72 -7.21 -9.72 -3.33
C ASP A 72 -6.77 -11.08 -2.76
N GLN A 73 -7.60 -12.11 -2.94
CA GLN A 73 -7.30 -13.46 -2.47
C GLN A 73 -6.03 -14.05 -3.06
N ILE A 74 -5.66 -13.66 -4.28
CA ILE A 74 -4.48 -14.17 -4.97
C ILE A 74 -3.15 -13.65 -4.40
N ILE A 75 -3.15 -12.54 -3.64
CA ILE A 75 -1.91 -11.94 -3.12
C ILE A 75 -1.30 -12.86 -2.06
N PRO A 76 -0.05 -13.33 -2.22
CA PRO A 76 0.63 -14.13 -1.21
C PRO A 76 0.84 -13.35 0.09
N GLN A 77 0.92 -14.06 1.22
CA GLN A 77 1.05 -13.44 2.54
C GLN A 77 2.31 -12.58 2.69
N ASN A 78 3.43 -13.03 2.15
CA ASN A 78 4.69 -12.29 2.15
C ASN A 78 4.59 -10.96 1.34
N GLU A 79 3.86 -10.95 0.22
CA GLU A 79 3.60 -9.74 -0.55
C GLU A 79 2.61 -8.82 0.17
N ALA A 80 1.56 -9.36 0.80
CA ALA A 80 0.58 -8.60 1.57
C ALA A 80 1.24 -7.77 2.68
N ILE A 81 2.28 -8.31 3.35
CA ILE A 81 3.06 -7.58 4.35
C ILE A 81 3.72 -6.35 3.73
N ILE A 82 4.37 -6.49 2.57
CA ILE A 82 5.00 -5.36 1.88
C ILE A 82 3.95 -4.35 1.41
N CYS A 83 2.85 -4.81 0.80
CA CYS A 83 1.74 -3.95 0.38
C CYS A 83 1.21 -3.09 1.53
N LYS A 84 1.04 -3.66 2.72
CA LYS A 84 0.62 -2.95 3.94
C LYS A 84 1.53 -1.74 4.24
N TYR A 85 2.83 -1.90 4.10
CA TYR A 85 3.80 -0.82 4.34
C TYR A 85 3.79 0.21 3.22
N LEU A 86 3.62 -0.22 1.98
CA LEU A 86 3.56 0.67 0.82
C LEU A 86 2.30 1.55 0.77
N THR A 87 1.25 1.26 1.56
CA THR A 87 0.10 2.17 1.71
C THR A 87 0.36 3.37 2.63
N ARG A 88 1.49 3.37 3.38
CA ARG A 88 1.85 4.45 4.31
C ARG A 88 2.85 5.40 3.64
N PRO A 89 2.51 6.68 3.41
CA PRO A 89 3.32 7.57 2.58
C PRO A 89 4.79 7.66 3.01
N THR A 90 5.07 7.89 4.29
CA THR A 90 6.46 8.03 4.78
C THR A 90 7.25 6.74 4.59
N ILE A 91 6.69 5.60 4.97
CA ILE A 91 7.35 4.28 4.82
C ILE A 91 7.54 3.93 3.35
N LYS A 92 6.53 4.19 2.52
CA LYS A 92 6.60 4.03 1.07
C LYS A 92 7.80 4.77 0.47
N HIS A 93 8.00 6.04 0.86
CA HIS A 93 9.13 6.82 0.38
C HIS A 93 10.48 6.30 0.92
N ILE A 94 10.56 5.84 2.19
CA ILE A 94 11.78 5.20 2.72
C ILE A 94 12.14 3.98 1.88
N ILE A 95 11.18 3.08 1.63
CA ILE A 95 11.40 1.88 0.80
C ILE A 95 11.86 2.28 -0.61
N GLY A 96 11.23 3.28 -1.20
CA GLY A 96 11.61 3.79 -2.53
C GLY A 96 13.02 4.34 -2.58
N LEU A 97 13.44 5.11 -1.58
CA LEU A 97 14.81 5.61 -1.47
C LEU A 97 15.82 4.46 -1.34
N LEU A 98 15.53 3.47 -0.51
CA LEU A 98 16.41 2.32 -0.32
C LEU A 98 16.45 1.41 -1.56
N LEU A 99 15.38 1.31 -2.33
CA LEU A 99 15.39 0.63 -3.63
C LEU A 99 16.28 1.35 -4.65
N LYS A 100 16.25 2.67 -4.66
CA LYS A 100 16.99 3.50 -5.64
C LYS A 100 18.47 3.62 -5.29
N GLU A 101 18.79 3.85 -4.02
CA GLU A 101 20.13 4.24 -3.57
C GLU A 101 20.86 3.14 -2.79
N GLY A 102 20.18 2.04 -2.49
CA GLY A 102 20.72 0.90 -1.76
C GLY A 102 20.78 1.15 -0.26
N THR A 103 21.86 1.76 0.22
CA THR A 103 22.13 1.92 1.64
C THR A 103 22.18 3.39 2.03
N LEU A 104 21.42 3.78 3.06
CA LEU A 104 21.33 5.16 3.54
C LEU A 104 21.39 5.21 5.07
N SER A 105 21.99 6.28 5.59
CA SER A 105 21.94 6.61 7.02
C SER A 105 20.60 7.22 7.42
N HIS A 106 20.33 7.24 8.73
CA HIS A 106 19.16 7.90 9.30
C HIS A 106 19.05 9.38 8.89
N ILE A 107 20.18 10.10 8.91
CA ILE A 107 20.25 11.54 8.59
C ILE A 107 19.93 11.76 7.11
N GLU A 108 20.51 10.95 6.22
CA GLU A 108 20.27 11.05 4.77
C GLU A 108 18.80 10.81 4.44
N ILE A 109 18.17 9.79 5.05
CA ILE A 109 16.75 9.52 4.88
C ILE A 109 15.91 10.70 5.37
N GLY A 110 16.21 11.24 6.55
CA GLY A 110 15.49 12.38 7.12
C GLY A 110 15.55 13.61 6.23
N ASN A 111 16.73 13.95 5.73
CA ASN A 111 16.98 15.11 4.84
C ASN A 111 16.22 14.96 3.52
N ARG A 112 16.27 13.77 2.88
CA ARG A 112 15.58 13.51 1.63
C ARG A 112 14.07 13.56 1.75
N LEU A 113 13.53 13.04 2.85
CA LEU A 113 12.09 13.04 3.11
C LEU A 113 11.57 14.35 3.69
N LYS A 114 12.45 15.27 4.10
CA LYS A 114 12.10 16.49 4.85
C LYS A 114 11.21 16.16 6.07
N LYS A 115 11.58 15.10 6.80
CA LYS A 115 10.86 14.62 7.99
C LYS A 115 11.73 14.77 9.23
N SER A 116 11.07 14.94 10.40
CA SER A 116 11.78 14.99 11.68
C SER A 116 12.48 13.67 11.96
N SER A 117 13.61 13.75 12.69
CA SER A 117 14.37 12.58 13.16
C SER A 117 13.48 11.57 13.89
N ALA A 118 12.57 12.04 14.75
CA ALA A 118 11.65 11.18 15.48
C ALA A 118 10.73 10.39 14.55
N THR A 119 10.18 11.03 13.50
CA THR A 119 9.31 10.35 12.51
C THR A 119 10.07 9.27 11.75
N VAL A 120 11.28 9.57 11.31
CA VAL A 120 12.14 8.63 10.58
C VAL A 120 12.51 7.46 11.48
N SER A 121 12.90 7.73 12.73
CA SER A 121 13.26 6.70 13.72
C SER A 121 12.15 5.70 13.96
N VAL A 122 10.92 6.17 14.18
CA VAL A 122 9.74 5.29 14.36
C VAL A 122 9.49 4.42 13.12
N CYS A 123 9.59 4.99 11.91
CA CYS A 123 9.40 4.24 10.68
C CYS A 123 10.49 3.19 10.45
N LEU A 124 11.75 3.54 10.72
CA LEU A 124 12.89 2.62 10.58
C LEU A 124 12.83 1.49 11.63
N SER A 125 12.48 1.78 12.88
CA SER A 125 12.30 0.74 13.90
C SER A 125 11.22 -0.25 13.48
N GLU A 126 10.07 0.25 13.03
CA GLU A 126 8.98 -0.61 12.58
C GLU A 126 9.37 -1.50 11.38
N LEU A 127 10.10 -0.96 10.40
CA LEU A 127 10.58 -1.72 9.25
C LEU A 127 11.65 -2.76 9.66
N PHE A 128 12.50 -2.42 10.61
CA PHE A 128 13.54 -3.30 11.15
C PHE A 128 12.94 -4.45 11.94
N ASP A 129 12.00 -4.16 12.85
CA ASP A 129 11.31 -5.17 13.67
C ASP A 129 10.54 -6.18 12.80
N ASN A 130 10.06 -5.74 11.64
CA ASN A 130 9.37 -6.59 10.66
C ASN A 130 10.30 -7.18 9.59
N LYS A 131 11.63 -7.07 9.76
CA LYS A 131 12.65 -7.66 8.89
C LYS A 131 12.54 -7.24 7.42
N ILE A 132 12.06 -6.02 7.18
CA ILE A 132 11.98 -5.43 5.83
C ILE A 132 13.31 -4.73 5.51
N ILE A 133 13.90 -4.10 6.52
CA ILE A 133 15.23 -3.51 6.44
C ILE A 133 16.17 -4.18 7.43
N GLU A 134 17.45 -4.10 7.14
CA GLU A 134 18.55 -4.42 8.04
C GLU A 134 19.34 -3.16 8.39
N LYS A 135 20.09 -3.23 9.48
CA LYS A 135 20.91 -2.15 9.99
C LYS A 135 22.36 -2.61 10.07
N THR A 136 23.24 -1.92 9.40
CA THR A 136 24.68 -2.11 9.45
C THR A 136 25.31 -1.04 10.31
N TYR A 137 26.20 -1.45 11.22
CA TYR A 137 27.00 -0.52 12.02
C TYR A 137 28.16 0.00 11.16
N ASP A 138 28.09 1.26 10.79
CA ASP A 138 29.12 1.93 10.00
C ASP A 138 29.48 3.27 10.69
N ILE A 139 30.76 3.55 10.86
CA ILE A 139 31.23 4.78 11.50
C ILE A 139 31.25 5.88 10.44
N PRO A 140 30.67 7.05 10.70
CA PRO A 140 30.18 7.59 11.98
C PRO A 140 28.70 7.32 12.28
N SER A 141 27.94 6.67 11.42
CA SER A 141 26.50 6.47 11.61
C SER A 141 26.01 5.14 11.09
N ASN A 142 24.98 4.58 11.75
CA ASN A 142 24.31 3.38 11.27
C ASN A 142 23.68 3.59 9.89
N LYS A 143 23.80 2.61 9.03
CA LYS A 143 23.17 2.56 7.70
C LYS A 143 22.08 1.51 7.64
N TYR A 144 21.11 1.76 6.80
CA TYR A 144 19.94 0.91 6.59
C TYR A 144 19.85 0.49 5.14
N SER A 145 19.55 -0.78 4.90
CA SER A 145 19.33 -1.35 3.58
C SER A 145 18.11 -2.30 3.59
N LEU A 146 17.58 -2.62 2.43
CA LEU A 146 16.50 -3.60 2.31
C LEU A 146 17.05 -5.02 2.43
N VAL A 147 16.40 -5.89 3.22
CA VAL A 147 16.80 -7.29 3.39
C VAL A 147 16.69 -8.07 2.06
N ASN A 148 15.62 -7.84 1.30
CA ASN A 148 15.42 -8.46 -0.01
C ASN A 148 14.94 -7.42 -1.05
N PRO A 149 15.85 -6.61 -1.60
CA PRO A 149 15.49 -5.54 -2.54
C PRO A 149 14.84 -6.07 -3.82
N LYS A 150 15.28 -7.22 -4.34
CA LYS A 150 14.71 -7.82 -5.55
C LYS A 150 13.24 -8.21 -5.36
N PHE A 151 12.92 -8.86 -4.24
CA PHE A 151 11.54 -9.22 -3.92
C PHE A 151 10.66 -7.98 -3.72
N ILE A 152 11.14 -6.99 -2.97
CA ILE A 152 10.39 -5.74 -2.74
C ILE A 152 10.17 -5.00 -4.06
N GLN A 153 11.18 -4.95 -4.95
CA GLN A 153 11.06 -4.37 -6.28
C GLN A 153 9.99 -5.09 -7.12
N GLN A 154 9.93 -6.42 -7.06
CA GLN A 154 8.90 -7.20 -7.74
C GLN A 154 7.50 -6.86 -7.22
N VAL A 155 7.30 -6.80 -5.90
CA VAL A 155 6.02 -6.42 -5.28
C VAL A 155 5.60 -4.99 -5.71
N VAL A 156 6.55 -4.06 -5.72
CA VAL A 156 6.30 -2.67 -6.18
C VAL A 156 5.87 -2.65 -7.64
N ASN A 157 6.57 -3.35 -8.52
CA ASN A 157 6.25 -3.40 -9.95
C ASN A 157 4.86 -4.01 -10.20
N THR A 158 4.53 -5.07 -9.45
CA THR A 158 3.26 -5.79 -9.62
C THR A 158 2.07 -4.99 -9.09
N HIS A 159 2.18 -4.44 -7.88
CA HIS A 159 1.04 -3.88 -7.17
C HIS A 159 1.01 -2.34 -7.13
N PHE A 160 2.14 -1.68 -7.40
CA PHE A 160 2.27 -0.22 -7.33
C PHE A 160 3.04 0.34 -8.54
N PRO A 161 2.68 0.02 -9.79
CA PRO A 161 3.49 0.31 -10.98
C PRO A 161 3.78 1.80 -11.20
N LEU A 162 2.94 2.70 -10.69
CA LEU A 162 3.15 4.14 -10.79
C LEU A 162 4.07 4.70 -9.70
N PHE A 163 4.39 3.92 -8.68
CA PHE A 163 5.12 4.44 -7.52
C PHE A 163 6.55 4.88 -7.87
N LEU A 164 7.30 4.07 -8.59
CA LEU A 164 8.68 4.41 -8.95
C LEU A 164 8.74 5.62 -9.89
N LYS A 165 7.76 5.77 -10.78
CA LYS A 165 7.66 6.95 -11.66
C LYS A 165 7.45 8.23 -10.87
N ILE A 166 6.67 8.18 -9.77
CA ILE A 166 6.43 9.34 -8.89
C ILE A 166 7.71 9.70 -8.12
N LEU A 167 8.48 8.72 -7.65
CA LEU A 167 9.76 8.98 -6.96
C LEU A 167 10.76 9.71 -7.86
N ASP A 168 10.81 9.39 -9.14
CA ASP A 168 11.67 10.09 -10.10
C ASP A 168 11.20 11.53 -10.31
N TYR A 169 9.88 11.76 -10.38
CA TYR A 169 9.30 13.10 -10.52
C TYR A 169 9.53 13.98 -9.28
N ASP A 170 9.35 13.46 -8.08
CA ASP A 170 9.57 14.20 -6.83
C ASP A 170 11.05 14.52 -6.62
N THR A 171 11.95 13.65 -7.06
CA THR A 171 13.39 13.90 -7.08
C THR A 171 13.74 15.02 -8.06
N ILE A 172 13.21 15.01 -9.26
CA ILE A 172 13.42 16.06 -10.28
C ILE A 172 12.87 17.40 -9.78
N ARG A 173 11.69 17.42 -9.17
CA ARG A 173 11.07 18.64 -8.66
C ARG A 173 11.85 19.26 -7.49
N SER A 174 12.47 18.43 -6.64
CA SER A 174 13.34 18.93 -5.57
C SER A 174 14.62 19.57 -6.10
N PHE A 175 15.17 19.10 -7.23
CA PHE A 175 16.33 19.69 -7.89
C PHE A 175 16.00 21.03 -8.57
N ILE A 176 14.80 21.19 -9.11
CA ILE A 176 14.36 22.42 -9.79
C ILE A 176 13.98 23.51 -8.79
N SER A 177 13.50 23.16 -7.59
CA SER A 177 13.07 24.09 -6.53
C SER A 177 14.23 24.62 -5.67
N THR A 178 15.47 24.22 -5.92
CA THR A 178 16.67 24.61 -5.15
C THR A 178 17.61 25.57 -5.93
N ARG A 179 17.11 26.14 -7.03
CA ARG A 179 17.80 27.23 -7.77
C ARG A 179 17.10 28.55 -7.61
#